data_b004e38631c3874582599135335a0e18
#
_entry.id   b004e38631c3874582599135335a0e18
#
_cell.length_a   1.000
_cell.length_b   1.000
_cell.length_c   1.000
_cell.angle_alpha   90.00
_cell.angle_beta   90.00
_cell.angle_gamma   90.00
#
_symmetry.space_group_name_H-M   'P 1'
#
loop_
_entity.id
_entity.type
_entity.pdbx_description
1 polymer ?
#
loop_
_entity_poly.entity_id
_entity_poly.type
_entity_poly.pdbx_seq_one_letter_code
_entity_poly.pdbx_strand_id
1 'polypeptide(L)'
;MAYKDKEKQKAYRRTYYQLNKERLKLEHAAHYSLHWEERKAQRRAYRPAIFKEALKHLGDKCACPGCEVSEPAFLTIDHIHGRTKGIGKEAVNEARDSGWDKTQFQILCYNCNCSKKYRAFCPVHQRKQEERNGHNPVANAQQAP
;
A
#
# COMPACT_ATOMS: atom_id res chain seq x y z
N MET A 1 -10.74 19.33 34.05
CA MET A 1 -9.37 19.72 34.49
C MET A 1 -8.35 19.19 33.49
N ALA A 2 -7.56 20.08 32.87
CA ALA A 2 -6.47 19.63 31.98
C ALA A 2 -5.23 19.32 32.83
N TYR A 3 -4.68 18.12 32.66
CA TYR A 3 -3.42 17.77 33.31
C TYR A 3 -2.29 18.63 32.75
N LYS A 4 -1.69 19.45 33.57
CA LYS A 4 -0.51 20.28 33.21
C LYS A 4 0.76 19.42 32.99
N ASP A 5 0.80 18.22 33.57
CA ASP A 5 1.95 17.32 33.56
C ASP A 5 1.65 16.09 32.67
N LYS A 6 2.28 16.04 31.50
CA LYS A 6 2.12 14.96 30.51
C LYS A 6 2.55 13.60 31.04
N GLU A 7 3.57 13.53 31.88
CA GLU A 7 4.05 12.26 32.43
C GLU A 7 3.08 11.69 33.47
N LYS A 8 2.50 12.51 34.34
CA LYS A 8 1.43 12.09 35.26
C LYS A 8 0.20 11.62 34.51
N GLN A 9 -0.18 12.30 33.42
CA GLN A 9 -1.28 11.88 32.57
C GLN A 9 -1.03 10.51 31.94
N LYS A 10 0.19 10.28 31.43
CA LYS A 10 0.61 9.02 30.83
C LYS A 10 0.62 7.87 31.85
N ALA A 11 1.15 8.13 33.03
CA ALA A 11 1.14 7.15 34.14
C ALA A 11 -0.29 6.78 34.55
N TYR A 12 -1.16 7.78 34.74
CA TYR A 12 -2.58 7.56 35.05
C TYR A 12 -3.27 6.70 33.97
N ARG A 13 -3.09 7.05 32.69
CA ARG A 13 -3.68 6.27 31.56
C ARG A 13 -3.21 4.82 31.54
N ARG A 14 -1.91 4.59 31.82
CA ARG A 14 -1.35 3.24 31.89
C ARG A 14 -1.99 2.43 33.04
N THR A 15 -2.07 3.00 34.22
CA THR A 15 -2.68 2.36 35.40
C THR A 15 -4.17 2.08 35.19
N TYR A 16 -4.90 3.09 34.69
CA TYR A 16 -6.33 2.94 34.35
C TYR A 16 -6.57 1.81 33.35
N TYR A 17 -5.75 1.74 32.29
CA TYR A 17 -5.86 0.70 31.28
C TYR A 17 -5.58 -0.69 31.89
N GLN A 18 -4.56 -0.84 32.70
CA GLN A 18 -4.25 -2.14 33.34
C GLN A 18 -5.38 -2.60 34.24
N LEU A 19 -5.95 -1.72 35.06
CA LEU A 19 -7.05 -2.04 35.97
C LEU A 19 -8.37 -2.35 35.25
N ASN A 20 -8.59 -1.77 34.08
CA ASN A 20 -9.86 -1.91 33.35
C ASN A 20 -9.75 -2.73 32.05
N LYS A 21 -8.62 -3.37 31.81
CA LYS A 21 -8.30 -4.01 30.53
C LYS A 21 -9.37 -4.99 30.04
N GLU A 22 -9.84 -5.86 30.90
CA GLU A 22 -10.83 -6.90 30.51
C GLU A 22 -12.21 -6.26 30.24
N ARG A 23 -12.65 -5.32 31.07
CA ARG A 23 -13.88 -4.58 30.84
C ARG A 23 -13.84 -3.82 29.50
N LEU A 24 -12.74 -3.09 29.25
CA LEU A 24 -12.55 -2.35 28.01
C LEU A 24 -12.53 -3.24 26.77
N LYS A 25 -11.92 -4.42 26.85
CA LYS A 25 -11.96 -5.40 25.76
C LYS A 25 -13.39 -5.86 25.43
N LEU A 26 -14.18 -6.17 26.44
CA LEU A 26 -15.57 -6.59 26.25
C LEU A 26 -16.41 -5.46 25.64
N GLU A 27 -16.27 -4.24 26.15
CA GLU A 27 -16.95 -3.06 25.62
C GLU A 27 -16.56 -2.79 24.15
N HIS A 28 -15.27 -2.87 23.82
CA HIS A 28 -14.79 -2.71 22.45
C HIS A 28 -15.30 -3.83 21.53
N ALA A 29 -15.32 -5.08 21.99
CA ALA A 29 -15.83 -6.19 21.20
C ALA A 29 -17.35 -6.05 20.94
N ALA A 30 -18.13 -5.68 21.94
CA ALA A 30 -19.56 -5.42 21.81
C ALA A 30 -19.82 -4.25 20.84
N HIS A 31 -19.12 -3.12 21.00
CA HIS A 31 -19.22 -1.98 20.11
C HIS A 31 -18.81 -2.35 18.69
N TYR A 32 -17.76 -3.15 18.52
CA TYR A 32 -17.30 -3.58 17.20
C TYR A 32 -18.33 -4.47 16.50
N SER A 33 -18.91 -5.45 17.21
CA SER A 33 -19.94 -6.33 16.66
C SER A 33 -21.22 -5.58 16.27
N LEU A 34 -21.63 -4.62 17.10
CA LEU A 34 -22.82 -3.79 16.84
C LEU A 34 -22.68 -2.95 15.54
N HIS A 35 -21.48 -2.42 15.28
CA HIS A 35 -21.24 -1.55 14.14
C HIS A 35 -20.52 -2.24 12.98
N TRP A 36 -20.38 -3.57 13.02
CA TRP A 36 -19.61 -4.31 12.01
C TRP A 36 -20.11 -4.14 10.59
N GLU A 37 -21.41 -4.33 10.35
CA GLU A 37 -21.99 -4.23 9.01
C GLU A 37 -21.92 -2.80 8.45
N GLU A 38 -22.18 -1.80 9.28
CA GLU A 38 -22.03 -0.39 8.90
C GLU A 38 -20.60 -0.06 8.48
N ARG A 39 -19.61 -0.45 9.30
CA ARG A 39 -18.19 -0.25 9.00
C ARG A 39 -17.74 -0.99 7.75
N LYS A 40 -18.27 -2.18 7.53
CA LYS A 40 -18.02 -2.97 6.33
C LYS A 40 -18.59 -2.30 5.09
N ALA A 41 -19.80 -1.76 5.16
CA ALA A 41 -20.42 -1.00 4.09
C ALA A 41 -19.61 0.28 3.77
N GLN A 42 -19.21 1.05 4.80
CA GLN A 42 -18.38 2.23 4.65
C GLN A 42 -17.04 1.89 3.95
N ARG A 43 -16.37 0.81 4.35
CA ARG A 43 -15.11 0.38 3.71
C ARG A 43 -15.31 -0.03 2.25
N ARG A 44 -16.42 -0.74 1.95
CA ARG A 44 -16.75 -1.14 0.58
C ARG A 44 -16.99 0.06 -0.33
N ALA A 45 -17.62 1.11 0.17
CA ALA A 45 -17.84 2.34 -0.58
C ALA A 45 -16.56 3.19 -0.70
N TYR A 46 -15.82 3.34 0.40
CA TYR A 46 -14.64 4.19 0.49
C TYR A 46 -13.46 3.70 -0.37
N ARG A 47 -13.15 2.39 -0.34
CA ARG A 47 -11.97 1.84 -1.03
C ARG A 47 -11.98 2.07 -2.55
N PRO A 48 -13.06 1.77 -3.28
CA PRO A 48 -13.10 2.06 -4.70
C PRO A 48 -13.03 3.56 -5.02
N ALA A 49 -13.67 4.40 -4.21
CA ALA A 49 -13.68 5.85 -4.42
C ALA A 49 -12.26 6.43 -4.28
N ILE A 50 -11.57 6.14 -3.17
CA ILE A 50 -10.21 6.64 -2.96
C ILE A 50 -9.21 6.04 -3.96
N PHE A 51 -9.39 4.79 -4.39
CA PHE A 51 -8.53 4.19 -5.41
C PHE A 51 -8.75 4.84 -6.78
N LYS A 52 -9.99 5.15 -7.15
CA LYS A 52 -10.31 5.93 -8.36
C LYS A 52 -9.67 7.31 -8.34
N GLU A 53 -9.62 7.95 -7.17
CA GLU A 53 -8.92 9.22 -6.98
C GLU A 53 -7.41 9.05 -7.17
N ALA A 54 -6.82 8.01 -6.57
CA ALA A 54 -5.40 7.68 -6.74
C ALA A 54 -5.01 7.51 -8.22
N LEU A 55 -5.84 6.82 -9.02
CA LEU A 55 -5.59 6.64 -10.46
C LEU A 55 -5.56 7.97 -11.21
N LYS A 56 -6.41 8.95 -10.84
CA LYS A 56 -6.39 10.27 -11.45
C LYS A 56 -5.10 11.05 -11.19
N HIS A 57 -4.53 10.87 -9.98
CA HIS A 57 -3.35 11.61 -9.56
C HIS A 57 -2.05 10.90 -9.90
N LEU A 58 -1.95 9.61 -9.67
CA LEU A 58 -0.72 8.83 -9.84
C LEU A 58 -0.56 8.22 -11.24
N GLY A 59 -1.67 8.14 -12.00
CA GLY A 59 -1.73 7.51 -13.32
C GLY A 59 -2.68 6.33 -13.35
N ASP A 60 -3.23 6.03 -14.51
CA ASP A 60 -4.27 5.02 -14.75
C ASP A 60 -3.76 3.70 -15.33
N LYS A 61 -2.45 3.55 -15.41
CA LYS A 61 -1.76 2.35 -15.93
C LYS A 61 -0.53 2.00 -15.09
N CYS A 62 -0.06 0.77 -15.24
CA CYS A 62 1.16 0.31 -14.60
C CYS A 62 2.38 1.15 -15.03
N ALA A 63 3.11 1.70 -14.06
CA ALA A 63 4.32 2.50 -14.30
C ALA A 63 5.55 1.66 -14.67
N CYS A 64 5.47 0.32 -14.59
CA CYS A 64 6.58 -0.54 -14.99
C CYS A 64 6.83 -0.43 -16.50
N PRO A 65 8.06 -0.13 -16.95
CA PRO A 65 8.41 -0.04 -18.36
C PRO A 65 7.99 -1.29 -19.14
N GLY A 66 7.32 -1.09 -20.28
CA GLY A 66 6.82 -2.18 -21.12
C GLY A 66 5.58 -2.92 -20.59
N CYS A 67 4.98 -2.48 -19.48
CA CYS A 67 3.71 -3.00 -18.98
C CYS A 67 2.56 -2.10 -19.45
N GLU A 68 1.58 -2.70 -20.13
CA GLU A 68 0.42 -1.99 -20.67
C GLU A 68 -0.86 -2.22 -19.85
N VAL A 69 -0.74 -2.81 -18.64
CA VAL A 69 -1.89 -3.10 -17.79
C VAL A 69 -2.50 -1.80 -17.28
N SER A 70 -3.76 -1.56 -17.67
CA SER A 70 -4.57 -0.39 -17.27
C SER A 70 -5.89 -0.77 -16.61
N GLU A 71 -6.25 -2.06 -16.56
CA GLU A 71 -7.47 -2.50 -15.88
C GLU A 71 -7.36 -2.23 -14.38
N PRO A 72 -8.22 -1.38 -13.80
CA PRO A 72 -8.15 -0.98 -12.39
C PRO A 72 -8.15 -2.15 -11.41
N ALA A 73 -8.83 -3.25 -11.73
CA ALA A 73 -8.88 -4.45 -10.89
C ALA A 73 -7.51 -5.11 -10.70
N PHE A 74 -6.57 -4.88 -11.61
CA PHE A 74 -5.21 -5.43 -11.56
C PHE A 74 -4.16 -4.42 -11.10
N LEU A 75 -4.56 -3.18 -10.82
CA LEU A 75 -3.65 -2.13 -10.37
C LEU A 75 -3.60 -2.00 -8.85
N THR A 76 -2.47 -1.55 -8.36
CA THR A 76 -2.21 -1.30 -6.93
C THR A 76 -1.29 -0.10 -6.75
N ILE A 77 -1.36 0.54 -5.59
CA ILE A 77 -0.45 1.63 -5.23
C ILE A 77 0.79 1.03 -4.58
N ASP A 78 1.94 1.46 -5.03
CA ASP A 78 3.25 1.03 -4.55
C ASP A 78 4.10 2.21 -4.09
N HIS A 79 4.94 1.98 -3.06
CA HIS A 79 5.95 2.93 -2.61
C HIS A 79 7.20 2.78 -3.50
N ILE A 80 7.61 3.84 -4.19
CA ILE A 80 8.77 3.81 -5.10
C ILE A 80 10.04 3.34 -4.38
N HIS A 81 10.30 3.89 -3.22
CA HIS A 81 11.50 3.60 -2.41
C HIS A 81 11.29 2.54 -1.31
N GLY A 82 10.19 1.79 -1.40
CA GLY A 82 9.80 0.86 -0.34
C GLY A 82 9.21 1.57 0.88
N ARG A 83 8.68 0.79 1.81
CA ARG A 83 8.02 1.31 3.00
C ARG A 83 9.04 1.60 4.09
N THR A 84 9.17 2.86 4.49
CA THR A 84 10.19 3.30 5.47
C THR A 84 9.79 3.10 6.93
N LYS A 85 8.51 3.00 7.27
CA LYS A 85 8.04 2.82 8.66
C LYS A 85 6.72 2.09 8.76
N GLY A 86 6.69 1.13 9.69
CA GLY A 86 5.50 0.68 10.43
C GLY A 86 4.41 -0.02 9.64
N ILE A 87 3.85 -1.01 10.27
CA ILE A 87 2.62 -1.68 9.87
C ILE A 87 1.46 -0.79 10.35
N GLY A 88 0.69 -0.18 9.46
CA GLY A 88 -0.45 0.57 9.97
C GLY A 88 -1.39 1.18 8.95
N LYS A 89 -0.89 1.92 7.99
CA LYS A 89 -1.75 2.54 6.97
C LYS A 89 -1.69 1.76 5.65
N GLU A 90 -2.82 1.71 4.94
CA GLU A 90 -2.82 1.23 3.56
C GLU A 90 -2.10 2.26 2.67
N ALA A 91 -1.35 1.80 1.66
CA ALA A 91 -0.57 2.67 0.77
C ALA A 91 -1.42 3.79 0.13
N VAL A 92 -2.70 3.51 -0.15
CA VAL A 92 -3.62 4.52 -0.70
C VAL A 92 -3.87 5.68 0.27
N ASN A 93 -3.96 5.41 1.57
CA ASN A 93 -4.16 6.44 2.58
C ASN A 93 -2.87 7.25 2.81
N GLU A 94 -1.71 6.59 2.75
CA GLU A 94 -0.41 7.28 2.83
C GLU A 94 -0.21 8.20 1.62
N ALA A 95 -0.51 7.72 0.41
CA ALA A 95 -0.43 8.50 -0.82
C ALA A 95 -1.37 9.72 -0.79
N ARG A 96 -2.62 9.54 -0.32
CA ARG A 96 -3.55 10.66 -0.15
C ARG A 96 -3.04 11.69 0.86
N ASP A 97 -2.57 11.23 2.01
CA ASP A 97 -2.10 12.12 3.10
C ASP A 97 -0.82 12.89 2.70
N SER A 98 -0.05 12.37 1.72
CA SER A 98 1.09 13.07 1.09
C SER A 98 0.70 14.00 -0.06
N GLY A 99 -0.60 14.14 -0.36
CA GLY A 99 -1.07 14.90 -1.53
C GLY A 99 -0.79 14.22 -2.87
N TRP A 100 -0.77 12.89 -2.89
CA TRP A 100 -0.52 12.07 -4.09
C TRP A 100 0.88 12.30 -4.69
N ASP A 101 1.89 12.34 -3.84
CA ASP A 101 3.28 12.60 -4.21
C ASP A 101 3.83 11.51 -5.14
N LYS A 102 4.00 11.86 -6.43
CA LYS A 102 4.53 10.96 -7.48
C LYS A 102 6.00 10.61 -7.31
N THR A 103 6.73 11.28 -6.43
CA THR A 103 8.11 10.92 -6.12
C THR A 103 8.19 9.78 -5.12
N GLN A 104 7.12 9.55 -4.36
CA GLN A 104 7.03 8.52 -3.33
C GLN A 104 6.12 7.35 -3.74
N PHE A 105 5.09 7.63 -4.55
CA PHE A 105 4.05 6.64 -4.90
C PHE A 105 3.89 6.50 -6.40
N GLN A 106 3.58 5.27 -6.82
CA GLN A 106 3.30 4.94 -8.21
C GLN A 106 2.18 3.89 -8.31
N ILE A 107 1.62 3.74 -9.51
CA ILE A 107 0.69 2.66 -9.82
C ILE A 107 1.47 1.51 -10.46
N LEU A 108 1.35 0.32 -9.92
CA LEU A 108 1.87 -0.92 -10.51
C LEU A 108 0.76 -1.95 -10.64
N CYS A 109 0.83 -2.82 -11.64
CA CYS A 109 0.00 -4.01 -11.62
C CYS A 109 0.51 -5.00 -10.56
N TYR A 110 -0.35 -5.92 -10.11
CA TYR A 110 0.00 -6.91 -9.08
C TYR A 110 1.28 -7.67 -9.39
N ASN A 111 1.46 -8.09 -10.66
CA ASN A 111 2.65 -8.86 -11.06
C ASN A 111 3.93 -8.02 -10.96
N CYS A 112 3.88 -6.77 -11.41
CA CYS A 112 5.03 -5.87 -11.32
C CYS A 112 5.36 -5.50 -9.87
N ASN A 113 4.35 -5.26 -9.05
CA ASN A 113 4.53 -4.97 -7.63
C ASN A 113 5.12 -6.17 -6.86
N CYS A 114 4.62 -7.39 -7.12
CA CYS A 114 5.20 -8.60 -6.55
C CYS A 114 6.65 -8.81 -7.01
N SER A 115 6.94 -8.60 -8.30
CA SER A 115 8.29 -8.77 -8.85
C SER A 115 9.28 -7.78 -8.24
N LYS A 116 8.88 -6.53 -8.02
CA LYS A 116 9.69 -5.50 -7.36
C LYS A 116 10.14 -5.91 -5.96
N LYS A 117 9.31 -6.64 -5.22
CA LYS A 117 9.66 -7.14 -3.88
C LYS A 117 10.87 -8.07 -3.88
N TYR A 118 11.04 -8.85 -4.95
CA TYR A 118 12.10 -9.86 -5.05
C TYR A 118 13.24 -9.46 -5.99
N ARG A 119 12.98 -8.48 -6.88
CA ARG A 119 13.94 -8.01 -7.90
C ARG A 119 13.71 -6.52 -8.15
N ALA A 120 14.76 -5.80 -8.51
CA ALA A 120 14.68 -4.37 -8.82
C ALA A 120 13.80 -4.06 -10.05
N PHE A 121 13.46 -5.05 -10.85
CA PHE A 121 12.70 -4.92 -12.10
C PHE A 121 11.77 -6.11 -12.33
N CYS A 122 10.78 -5.93 -13.20
CA CYS A 122 9.89 -7.01 -13.61
C CYS A 122 10.52 -7.81 -14.77
N PRO A 123 10.94 -9.06 -14.56
CA PRO A 123 11.68 -9.83 -15.57
C PRO A 123 10.87 -10.16 -16.82
N VAL A 124 9.53 -10.17 -16.71
CA VAL A 124 8.64 -10.43 -17.86
C VAL A 124 8.62 -9.22 -18.81
N HIS A 125 8.53 -8.03 -18.25
CA HIS A 125 8.46 -6.80 -19.05
C HIS A 125 9.82 -6.39 -19.60
N GLN A 126 10.87 -6.64 -18.85
CA GLN A 126 12.25 -6.38 -19.31
C GLN A 126 12.57 -7.23 -20.54
N ARG A 127 12.28 -8.54 -20.54
CA ARG A 127 12.48 -9.40 -21.71
C ARG A 127 11.74 -8.88 -22.94
N LYS A 128 10.47 -8.47 -22.79
CA LYS A 128 9.71 -7.88 -23.89
C LYS A 128 10.31 -6.58 -24.41
N GLN A 129 10.92 -5.78 -23.57
CA GLN A 129 11.57 -4.55 -23.94
C GLN A 129 12.89 -4.81 -24.66
N GLU A 130 13.68 -5.81 -24.22
CA GLU A 130 14.91 -6.27 -24.87
C GLU A 130 14.60 -6.90 -26.25
N GLU A 131 13.54 -7.68 -26.38
CA GLU A 131 13.06 -8.24 -27.66
C GLU A 131 12.64 -7.14 -28.63
N ARG A 132 11.92 -6.09 -28.16
CA ARG A 132 11.53 -4.93 -28.98
C ARG A 132 12.73 -4.10 -29.44
N ASN A 133 13.77 -4.03 -28.62
CA ASN A 133 15.00 -3.26 -28.91
C ASN A 133 16.03 -4.09 -29.71
N GLY A 134 15.69 -5.29 -30.16
CA GLY A 134 16.58 -6.13 -30.96
C GLY A 134 17.72 -6.79 -30.18
N HIS A 135 17.72 -6.70 -28.85
CA HIS A 135 18.70 -7.40 -28.00
C HIS A 135 18.11 -8.75 -27.63
N ASN A 136 18.51 -9.80 -28.36
CA ASN A 136 18.19 -11.18 -28.02
C ASN A 136 19.30 -11.76 -27.14
N PRO A 137 19.13 -11.89 -25.81
CA PRO A 137 20.18 -12.37 -24.89
C PRO A 137 20.53 -13.85 -25.10
N VAL A 138 19.73 -14.60 -25.85
CA VAL A 138 19.96 -16.04 -26.10
C VAL A 138 21.04 -16.27 -27.18
N ALA A 139 21.29 -15.29 -28.04
CA ALA A 139 22.26 -15.46 -29.13
C ALA A 139 23.74 -15.43 -28.67
N ASN A 140 24.03 -14.86 -27.49
CA ASN A 140 25.40 -14.75 -26.99
C ASN A 140 25.86 -15.91 -26.10
N ALA A 141 24.99 -16.86 -25.74
CA ALA A 141 25.39 -18.00 -24.91
C ALA A 141 26.01 -19.17 -25.72
N GLN A 142 26.02 -19.10 -27.05
CA GLN A 142 26.54 -20.17 -27.93
C GLN A 142 27.92 -19.85 -28.55
N GLN A 143 28.54 -18.75 -28.16
CA GLN A 143 29.87 -18.36 -28.66
C GLN A 143 30.87 -18.17 -27.53
N ALA A 144 30.97 -19.09 -26.59
CA ALA A 144 32.11 -19.19 -25.70
C ALA A 144 32.94 -20.41 -26.17
N PRO A 145 34.26 -20.23 -26.33
CA PRO A 145 35.16 -21.26 -26.85
C PRO A 145 35.36 -22.42 -25.90
#